data_864e69d82bdf4db9e7401dbeb2891a1e
#
_entry.id   864e69d82bdf4db9e7401dbeb2891a1e
#
_cell.length_a   1.000
_cell.length_b   1.000
_cell.length_c   1.000
_cell.angle_alpha   90.00
_cell.angle_beta   90.00
_cell.angle_gamma   90.00
#
_symmetry.space_group_name_H-M   'P 1'
#
loop_
_entity.id
_entity.type
_entity.pdbx_description
1 polymer ?
#
loop_
_entity_poly.entity_id
_entity_poly.type
_entity_poly.pdbx_seq_one_letter_code
_entity_poly.pdbx_strand_id
1 'polypeptide(L)'
;TGIANIYHREPSVTLDAQNSLAEQSDNRFLLGIGVSHKPIVEGLRGLTYGPPVATMKKYLEQMETATLQMQSDNTNNQIIEAITPPNKPPTVIAALGPKMLALAAKKTQGAHPYFTSPKHTEMAREIMGKDSWLCVEQKVILEENVKKARDLCRERAKFYNKLPNYRNNWLRMGLSEEDIDSLSDKFIDTTFACGS
;
A
#
# COMPACT_ATOMS: atom_id res chain seq x y z
N THR A 1 -3.60 8.93 0.18
CA THR A 1 -2.22 8.71 0.66
C THR A 1 -1.61 7.47 0.01
N GLY A 2 -0.33 7.47 -0.23
CA GLY A 2 0.37 6.30 -0.78
C GLY A 2 1.59 5.94 0.06
N ILE A 3 1.43 5.28 1.11
CA ILE A 3 0.37 4.72 1.97
C ILE A 3 0.61 5.08 3.45
N ALA A 4 -0.43 5.06 4.29
CA ALA A 4 -0.27 5.09 5.74
C ALA A 4 0.00 3.66 6.26
N ASN A 5 0.97 3.54 7.17
CA ASN A 5 1.34 2.25 7.74
C ASN A 5 0.40 1.89 8.91
N ILE A 6 -0.25 0.72 8.84
CA ILE A 6 -1.22 0.27 9.83
C ILE A 6 -0.64 0.03 11.23
N TYR A 7 0.68 -0.12 11.36
CA TYR A 7 1.35 -0.24 12.66
C TYR A 7 1.58 1.11 13.35
N HIS A 8 1.17 2.22 12.71
CA HIS A 8 1.37 3.55 13.30
C HIS A 8 0.17 4.06 14.08
N ARG A 9 -1.01 3.53 13.82
CA ARG A 9 -2.26 4.02 14.40
C ARG A 9 -3.25 2.90 14.59
N GLU A 10 -4.07 3.03 15.62
CA GLU A 10 -5.23 2.19 15.85
C GLU A 10 -6.25 2.33 14.69
N PRO A 11 -6.99 1.27 14.37
CA PRO A 11 -7.99 1.30 13.29
C PRO A 11 -9.05 2.39 13.45
N SER A 12 -9.53 2.62 14.67
CA SER A 12 -10.51 3.69 14.99
C SER A 12 -9.95 5.09 14.70
N VAL A 13 -8.70 5.36 15.12
CA VAL A 13 -8.01 6.64 14.86
C VAL A 13 -7.78 6.84 13.36
N THR A 14 -7.50 5.77 12.62
CA THR A 14 -7.33 5.85 11.16
C THR A 14 -8.66 6.15 10.46
N LEU A 15 -9.76 5.54 10.91
CA LEU A 15 -11.10 5.80 10.39
C LEU A 15 -11.52 7.25 10.66
N ASP A 16 -11.30 7.75 11.87
CA ASP A 16 -11.62 9.13 12.24
C ASP A 16 -10.84 10.14 11.37
N ALA A 17 -9.53 9.92 11.23
CA ALA A 17 -8.69 10.75 10.35
C ALA A 17 -9.15 10.68 8.88
N GLN A 18 -9.56 9.51 8.38
CA GLN A 18 -10.10 9.35 7.04
C GLN A 18 -11.39 10.16 6.85
N ASN A 19 -12.32 10.07 7.80
CA ASN A 19 -13.59 10.79 7.75
C ASN A 19 -13.38 12.30 7.80
N SER A 20 -12.55 12.79 8.73
CA SER A 20 -12.24 14.21 8.86
C SER A 20 -11.58 14.79 7.61
N LEU A 21 -10.63 14.06 6.99
CA LEU A 21 -9.97 14.49 5.77
C LEU A 21 -10.91 14.43 4.55
N ALA A 22 -11.82 13.47 4.51
CA ALA A 22 -12.83 13.39 3.45
C ALA A 22 -13.80 14.57 3.54
N GLU A 23 -14.28 14.91 4.72
CA GLU A 23 -15.14 16.08 4.97
C GLU A 23 -14.44 17.38 4.54
N GLN A 24 -13.22 17.62 5.03
CA GLN A 24 -12.44 18.83 4.72
C GLN A 24 -12.08 18.97 3.24
N SER A 25 -12.05 17.87 2.50
CA SER A 25 -11.69 17.83 1.08
C SER A 25 -12.86 17.67 0.12
N ASP A 26 -14.11 17.84 0.58
CA ASP A 26 -15.31 17.56 -0.21
C ASP A 26 -15.28 16.15 -0.86
N ASN A 27 -14.96 15.13 -0.06
CA ASN A 27 -14.83 13.72 -0.46
C ASN A 27 -13.74 13.44 -1.53
N ARG A 28 -12.75 14.31 -1.69
CA ARG A 28 -11.61 14.09 -2.61
C ARG A 28 -10.46 13.32 -1.97
N PHE A 29 -10.58 12.89 -0.72
CA PHE A 29 -9.54 12.13 -0.03
C PHE A 29 -9.66 10.63 -0.32
N LEU A 30 -8.55 10.04 -0.76
CA LEU A 30 -8.38 8.59 -0.91
C LEU A 30 -7.38 8.08 0.14
N LEU A 31 -7.84 7.19 1.01
CA LEU A 31 -6.97 6.54 1.99
C LEU A 31 -6.23 5.36 1.35
N GLY A 32 -4.91 5.41 1.32
CA GLY A 32 -4.05 4.25 1.04
C GLY A 32 -3.40 3.75 2.32
N ILE A 33 -3.54 2.46 2.64
CA ILE A 33 -2.92 1.82 3.80
C ILE A 33 -2.08 0.60 3.43
N GLY A 34 -1.11 0.26 4.27
CA GLY A 34 -0.20 -0.87 4.02
C GLY A 34 0.42 -1.44 5.28
N VAL A 35 0.89 -2.69 5.19
CA VAL A 35 1.47 -3.45 6.31
C VAL A 35 2.94 -3.14 6.56
N SER A 36 3.56 -2.25 5.81
CA SER A 36 5.00 -1.97 5.93
C SER A 36 5.89 -3.22 5.74
N HIS A 37 7.07 -3.23 6.33
CA HIS A 37 8.08 -4.27 6.20
C HIS A 37 8.59 -4.70 7.57
N LYS A 38 8.85 -5.98 7.74
CA LYS A 38 9.34 -6.55 9.01
C LYS A 38 10.52 -5.77 9.61
N PRO A 39 11.59 -5.44 8.86
CA PRO A 39 12.73 -4.69 9.43
C PRO A 39 12.35 -3.31 9.98
N ILE A 40 11.36 -2.66 9.38
CA ILE A 40 10.89 -1.34 9.83
C ILE A 40 10.01 -1.49 11.07
N VAL A 41 9.08 -2.44 11.06
CA VAL A 41 8.12 -2.64 12.16
C VAL A 41 8.82 -3.17 13.41
N GLU A 42 9.68 -4.18 13.27
CA GLU A 42 10.38 -4.78 14.39
C GLU A 42 11.65 -4.01 14.75
N GLY A 43 12.52 -3.74 13.77
CA GLY A 43 13.84 -3.16 14.03
C GLY A 43 13.80 -1.68 14.40
N LEU A 44 12.94 -0.89 13.78
CA LEU A 44 12.88 0.55 14.03
C LEU A 44 11.83 0.92 15.11
N ARG A 45 10.77 0.12 15.26
CA ARG A 45 9.62 0.47 16.12
C ARG A 45 9.43 -0.46 17.31
N GLY A 46 10.13 -1.60 17.38
CA GLY A 46 9.98 -2.57 18.47
C GLY A 46 8.61 -3.26 18.52
N LEU A 47 7.83 -3.23 17.42
CA LEU A 47 6.53 -3.87 17.33
C LEU A 47 6.66 -5.27 16.69
N THR A 48 5.69 -6.15 16.93
CA THR A 48 5.67 -7.48 16.31
C THR A 48 5.05 -7.43 14.91
N TYR A 49 5.77 -7.87 13.89
CA TYR A 49 5.28 -7.96 12.53
C TYR A 49 4.47 -9.25 12.32
N GLY A 50 3.17 -9.13 12.19
CA GLY A 50 2.26 -10.26 11.96
C GLY A 50 2.22 -10.74 10.49
N PRO A 51 1.52 -11.87 10.21
CA PRO A 51 1.28 -12.34 8.86
C PRO A 51 0.54 -11.27 8.04
N PRO A 52 1.12 -10.74 6.93
CA PRO A 52 0.67 -9.51 6.28
C PRO A 52 -0.82 -9.49 5.90
N VAL A 53 -1.30 -10.56 5.26
CA VAL A 53 -2.69 -10.64 4.78
C VAL A 53 -3.68 -10.72 5.93
N ALA A 54 -3.38 -11.55 6.96
CA ALA A 54 -4.25 -11.70 8.13
C ALA A 54 -4.27 -10.40 8.96
N THR A 55 -3.13 -9.74 9.12
CA THR A 55 -3.01 -8.46 9.82
C THR A 55 -3.81 -7.36 9.12
N MET A 56 -3.68 -7.23 7.79
CA MET A 56 -4.44 -6.26 7.02
C MET A 56 -5.94 -6.55 7.09
N LYS A 57 -6.34 -7.82 6.95
CA LYS A 57 -7.76 -8.22 7.05
C LYS A 57 -8.35 -7.83 8.40
N LYS A 58 -7.67 -8.17 9.50
CA LYS A 58 -8.10 -7.80 10.86
C LYS A 58 -8.20 -6.30 11.04
N TYR A 59 -7.23 -5.54 10.53
CA TYR A 59 -7.22 -4.07 10.61
C TYR A 59 -8.43 -3.46 9.89
N LEU A 60 -8.73 -3.93 8.68
CA LEU A 60 -9.91 -3.47 7.92
C LEU A 60 -11.22 -3.81 8.63
N GLU A 61 -11.35 -5.02 9.21
CA GLU A 61 -12.52 -5.44 9.98
C GLU A 61 -12.69 -4.56 11.23
N GLN A 62 -11.61 -4.21 11.90
CA GLN A 62 -11.64 -3.30 13.04
C GLN A 62 -12.02 -1.87 12.64
N MET A 63 -11.58 -1.38 11.46
CA MET A 63 -12.06 -0.09 10.95
C MET A 63 -13.55 -0.09 10.62
N GLU A 64 -14.09 -1.22 10.09
CA GLU A 64 -15.53 -1.34 9.78
C GLU A 64 -16.43 -1.29 11.04
N THR A 65 -15.91 -1.79 12.16
CA THR A 65 -16.66 -1.90 13.44
C THR A 65 -16.22 -0.88 14.49
N ALA A 66 -15.33 0.05 14.13
CA ALA A 66 -14.77 1.02 15.06
C ALA A 66 -15.87 1.98 15.55
N THR A 67 -16.02 2.03 16.87
CA THR A 67 -16.78 3.07 17.57
C THR A 67 -15.82 3.90 18.40
N LEU A 68 -15.94 5.22 18.32
CA LEU A 68 -15.18 6.12 19.19
C LEU A 68 -15.88 6.17 20.55
N GLN A 69 -15.23 5.63 21.58
CA GLN A 69 -15.68 5.82 22.97
C GLN A 69 -14.93 7.04 23.54
N MET A 70 -15.67 8.11 23.80
CA MET A 70 -15.18 9.19 24.64
C MET A 70 -15.55 8.89 26.09
N GLN A 71 -14.57 8.72 26.97
CA GLN A 71 -14.79 8.79 28.41
C GLN A 71 -15.05 10.25 28.77
N SER A 72 -16.26 10.56 29.17
CA SER A 72 -16.52 11.82 29.86
C SER A 72 -16.31 11.58 31.37
N ASP A 73 -15.71 12.54 32.06
CA ASP A 73 -15.46 12.52 33.51
C ASP A 73 -16.73 12.48 34.37
N ASN A 74 -17.89 12.53 33.77
CA ASN A 74 -19.19 12.39 34.42
C ASN A 74 -19.88 11.10 33.96
N THR A 75 -19.95 10.15 34.82
CA THR A 75 -20.81 8.93 35.00
C THR A 75 -21.76 8.46 33.88
N ASN A 76 -21.85 9.13 32.75
CA ASN A 76 -22.59 8.69 31.56
C ASN A 76 -21.59 8.40 30.44
N ASN A 77 -21.30 7.11 30.22
CA ASN A 77 -20.63 6.65 28.99
C ASN A 77 -21.50 7.01 27.78
N GLN A 78 -21.33 8.16 27.19
CA GLN A 78 -21.91 8.45 25.89
C GLN A 78 -21.05 7.79 24.82
N ILE A 79 -21.60 6.78 24.16
CA ILE A 79 -21.06 6.27 22.90
C ILE A 79 -21.35 7.36 21.88
N ILE A 80 -20.33 8.11 21.49
CA ILE A 80 -20.44 8.98 20.33
C ILE A 80 -20.19 8.09 19.14
N GLU A 81 -21.24 7.79 18.38
CA GLU A 81 -21.07 7.14 17.08
C GLU A 81 -20.18 8.03 16.23
N ALA A 82 -19.13 7.42 15.63
CA ALA A 82 -18.26 8.13 14.71
C ALA A 82 -19.14 8.78 13.63
N ILE A 83 -18.93 10.07 13.36
CA ILE A 83 -19.60 10.76 12.26
C ILE A 83 -19.28 9.96 10.99
N THR A 84 -20.27 9.20 10.53
CA THR A 84 -20.13 8.47 9.26
C THR A 84 -20.50 9.45 8.15
N PRO A 85 -19.54 9.84 7.30
CA PRO A 85 -19.87 10.68 6.15
C PRO A 85 -20.98 10.02 5.31
N PRO A 86 -21.86 10.78 4.68
CA PRO A 86 -22.94 10.23 3.85
C PRO A 86 -22.43 9.30 2.73
N ASN A 87 -21.18 9.48 2.30
CA ASN A 87 -20.50 8.58 1.39
C ASN A 87 -19.24 8.04 2.09
N LYS A 88 -19.13 6.71 2.24
CA LYS A 88 -17.93 6.07 2.81
C LYS A 88 -16.70 6.47 1.99
N PRO A 89 -15.69 7.14 2.58
CA PRO A 89 -14.51 7.55 1.84
C PRO A 89 -13.75 6.34 1.28
N PRO A 90 -13.21 6.43 0.05
CA PRO A 90 -12.56 5.31 -0.58
C PRO A 90 -11.25 4.92 0.12
N THR A 91 -11.00 3.62 0.16
CA THR A 91 -9.77 3.03 0.70
C THR A 91 -9.14 2.11 -0.32
N VAL A 92 -7.82 2.19 -0.50
CA VAL A 92 -7.02 1.21 -1.25
C VAL A 92 -5.92 0.64 -0.34
N ILE A 93 -5.47 -0.59 -0.62
CA ILE A 93 -4.39 -1.19 0.15
C ILE A 93 -3.16 -1.47 -0.71
N ALA A 94 -1.98 -1.29 -0.12
CA ALA A 94 -0.73 -1.69 -0.77
C ALA A 94 -0.72 -3.20 -0.99
N ALA A 95 -0.62 -3.63 -2.24
CA ALA A 95 -0.74 -5.04 -2.62
C ALA A 95 0.15 -5.39 -3.80
N LEU A 96 0.99 -6.40 -3.63
CA LEU A 96 1.86 -6.95 -4.68
C LEU A 96 1.51 -8.42 -4.99
N GLY A 97 1.28 -9.24 -3.97
CA GLY A 97 1.02 -10.66 -4.13
C GLY A 97 -0.47 -10.99 -4.32
N PRO A 98 -0.77 -12.15 -4.96
CA PRO A 98 -2.14 -12.53 -5.31
C PRO A 98 -3.13 -12.51 -4.14
N LYS A 99 -2.72 -13.00 -2.96
CA LYS A 99 -3.60 -13.03 -1.77
C LYS A 99 -3.97 -11.63 -1.26
N MET A 100 -3.04 -10.67 -1.31
CA MET A 100 -3.31 -9.29 -0.89
C MET A 100 -4.15 -8.56 -1.96
N LEU A 101 -3.91 -8.81 -3.25
CA LEU A 101 -4.74 -8.28 -4.34
C LEU A 101 -6.19 -8.79 -4.24
N ALA A 102 -6.38 -10.07 -3.96
CA ALA A 102 -7.72 -10.64 -3.74
C ALA A 102 -8.41 -10.04 -2.49
N LEU A 103 -7.66 -9.77 -1.41
CA LEU A 103 -8.18 -9.08 -0.24
C LEU A 103 -8.58 -7.63 -0.59
N ALA A 104 -7.76 -6.91 -1.36
CA ALA A 104 -8.05 -5.56 -1.83
C ALA A 104 -9.37 -5.49 -2.60
N ALA A 105 -9.55 -6.36 -3.58
CA ALA A 105 -10.76 -6.43 -4.38
C ALA A 105 -12.02 -6.76 -3.56
N LYS A 106 -11.87 -7.59 -2.51
CA LYS A 106 -13.00 -8.04 -1.70
C LYS A 106 -13.42 -7.04 -0.61
N LYS A 107 -12.47 -6.30 -0.03
CA LYS A 107 -12.68 -5.53 1.22
C LYS A 107 -12.53 -4.02 1.06
N THR A 108 -11.99 -3.55 -0.07
CA THR A 108 -11.72 -2.12 -0.29
C THR A 108 -12.11 -1.72 -1.72
N GLN A 109 -11.92 -0.45 -2.08
CA GLN A 109 -12.12 -0.02 -3.47
C GLN A 109 -11.05 -0.55 -4.42
N GLY A 110 -9.87 -0.96 -3.90
CA GLY A 110 -8.85 -1.49 -4.76
C GLY A 110 -7.46 -1.60 -4.15
N ALA A 111 -6.47 -1.72 -5.01
CA ALA A 111 -5.07 -1.89 -4.68
C ALA A 111 -4.20 -0.71 -5.14
N HIS A 112 -3.13 -0.47 -4.38
CA HIS A 112 -2.07 0.48 -4.71
C HIS A 112 -0.73 -0.28 -4.84
N PRO A 113 -0.47 -0.93 -5.99
CA PRO A 113 0.82 -1.55 -6.27
C PRO A 113 1.90 -0.50 -6.44
N TYR A 114 3.08 -0.82 -5.94
CA TYR A 114 4.26 0.03 -6.00
C TYR A 114 5.46 -0.74 -6.50
N PHE A 115 6.26 -0.10 -7.35
CA PHE A 115 7.50 -0.64 -7.89
C PHE A 115 7.29 -1.99 -8.60
N THR A 116 6.35 -1.98 -9.53
CA THR A 116 5.93 -3.14 -10.31
C THR A 116 6.22 -2.95 -11.79
N SER A 117 5.85 -3.94 -12.60
CA SER A 117 5.94 -3.92 -14.06
C SER A 117 4.54 -3.92 -14.70
N PRO A 118 4.41 -3.63 -16.00
CA PRO A 118 3.15 -3.80 -16.74
C PRO A 118 2.56 -5.21 -16.58
N LYS A 119 3.39 -6.25 -16.61
CA LYS A 119 2.97 -7.64 -16.38
C LYS A 119 2.31 -7.85 -15.01
N HIS A 120 2.75 -7.15 -13.98
CA HIS A 120 2.07 -7.18 -12.68
C HIS A 120 0.68 -6.55 -12.78
N THR A 121 0.54 -5.46 -13.52
CA THR A 121 -0.75 -4.78 -13.70
C THR A 121 -1.76 -5.71 -14.40
N GLU A 122 -1.35 -6.47 -15.42
CA GLU A 122 -2.17 -7.49 -16.07
C GLU A 122 -2.62 -8.55 -15.07
N MET A 123 -1.70 -9.17 -14.35
CA MET A 123 -2.00 -10.17 -13.31
C MET A 123 -2.92 -9.60 -12.21
N ALA A 124 -2.66 -8.37 -11.77
CA ALA A 124 -3.48 -7.73 -10.75
C ALA A 124 -4.91 -7.51 -11.26
N ARG A 125 -5.07 -7.11 -12.52
CA ARG A 125 -6.39 -6.93 -13.14
C ARG A 125 -7.16 -8.25 -13.26
N GLU A 126 -6.49 -9.33 -13.64
CA GLU A 126 -7.09 -10.68 -13.68
C GLU A 126 -7.62 -11.12 -12.31
N ILE A 127 -6.85 -10.88 -11.25
CA ILE A 127 -7.23 -11.25 -9.87
C ILE A 127 -8.35 -10.37 -9.32
N MET A 128 -8.29 -9.07 -9.58
CA MET A 128 -9.17 -8.08 -8.96
C MET A 128 -10.47 -7.83 -9.73
N GLY A 129 -10.55 -8.25 -10.98
CA GLY A 129 -11.67 -7.94 -11.85
C GLY A 129 -11.66 -6.49 -12.36
N LYS A 130 -12.60 -6.16 -13.25
CA LYS A 130 -12.62 -4.86 -13.96
C LYS A 130 -13.07 -3.68 -13.09
N ASP A 131 -13.85 -3.92 -12.05
CA ASP A 131 -14.52 -2.88 -11.26
C ASP A 131 -13.69 -2.37 -10.08
N SER A 132 -12.67 -3.13 -9.68
CA SER A 132 -11.76 -2.73 -8.60
C SER A 132 -10.77 -1.66 -9.09
N TRP A 133 -10.49 -0.69 -8.23
CA TRP A 133 -9.48 0.32 -8.53
C TRP A 133 -8.08 -0.29 -8.49
N LEU A 134 -7.28 0.05 -9.49
CA LEU A 134 -5.87 -0.34 -9.57
C LEU A 134 -5.03 0.93 -9.71
N CYS A 135 -4.57 1.43 -8.57
CA CYS A 135 -3.84 2.69 -8.42
C CYS A 135 -2.33 2.40 -8.46
N VAL A 136 -1.80 2.15 -9.65
CA VAL A 136 -0.38 1.81 -9.82
C VAL A 136 0.50 3.03 -9.63
N GLU A 137 1.54 2.91 -8.77
CA GLU A 137 2.60 3.90 -8.68
C GLU A 137 3.78 3.47 -9.57
N GLN A 138 4.04 4.24 -10.61
CA GLN A 138 5.14 4.04 -11.55
C GLN A 138 6.31 4.96 -11.20
N LYS A 139 7.50 4.38 -11.07
CA LYS A 139 8.74 5.16 -10.94
C LYS A 139 9.16 5.73 -12.29
N VAL A 140 9.40 7.02 -12.31
CA VAL A 140 9.80 7.75 -13.52
C VAL A 140 11.10 8.51 -13.26
N ILE A 141 12.02 8.46 -14.20
CA ILE A 141 13.26 9.26 -14.21
C ILE A 141 13.31 10.07 -15.51
N LEU A 142 13.25 11.39 -15.38
CA LEU A 142 13.39 12.32 -16.50
C LEU A 142 14.90 12.53 -16.78
N GLU A 143 15.47 11.72 -17.64
CA GLU A 143 16.89 11.78 -18.06
C GLU A 143 17.03 11.12 -19.43
N GLU A 144 17.52 11.85 -20.42
CA GLU A 144 17.69 11.38 -21.80
C GLU A 144 18.91 10.46 -21.97
N ASN A 145 19.97 10.67 -21.18
CA ASN A 145 21.13 9.82 -21.21
C ASN A 145 20.81 8.48 -20.55
N VAL A 146 20.65 7.44 -21.36
CA VAL A 146 20.25 6.09 -20.93
C VAL A 146 21.16 5.55 -19.81
N LYS A 147 22.47 5.71 -19.92
CA LYS A 147 23.40 5.22 -18.89
C LYS A 147 23.17 5.93 -17.57
N LYS A 148 23.09 7.25 -17.59
CA LYS A 148 22.86 8.08 -16.40
C LYS A 148 21.47 7.78 -15.78
N ALA A 149 20.43 7.63 -16.61
CA ALA A 149 19.11 7.25 -16.17
C ALA A 149 19.12 5.92 -15.40
N ARG A 150 19.73 4.88 -15.97
CA ARG A 150 19.86 3.56 -15.32
C ARG A 150 20.66 3.61 -14.02
N ASP A 151 21.72 4.39 -13.96
CA ASP A 151 22.52 4.55 -12.72
C ASP A 151 21.69 5.21 -11.61
N LEU A 152 20.89 6.24 -11.93
CA LEU A 152 19.94 6.86 -11.00
C LEU A 152 18.85 5.88 -10.52
N CYS A 153 18.34 5.05 -11.43
CA CYS A 153 17.36 4.01 -11.09
C CYS A 153 17.95 2.98 -10.12
N ARG A 154 19.20 2.52 -10.36
CA ARG A 154 19.87 1.56 -9.47
C ARG A 154 19.99 2.10 -8.04
N GLU A 155 20.39 3.36 -7.89
CA GLU A 155 20.48 4.00 -6.57
C GLU A 155 19.14 3.96 -5.83
N ARG A 156 18.03 4.20 -6.54
CA ARG A 156 16.68 4.16 -5.96
C ARG A 156 16.19 2.74 -5.65
N ALA A 157 16.72 1.73 -6.36
CA ALA A 157 16.32 0.34 -6.17
C ALA A 157 17.06 -0.38 -5.03
N LYS A 158 18.26 0.07 -4.63
CA LYS A 158 19.13 -0.58 -3.63
C LYS A 158 18.50 -0.96 -2.31
N PHE A 159 17.52 -0.19 -1.83
CA PHE A 159 16.80 -0.51 -0.62
C PHE A 159 15.79 -1.64 -0.84
N TYR A 160 15.07 -1.59 -1.95
CA TYR A 160 13.93 -2.47 -2.22
C TYR A 160 14.34 -3.88 -2.63
N ASN A 161 15.52 -4.05 -3.29
CA ASN A 161 15.97 -5.37 -3.73
C ASN A 161 16.30 -6.33 -2.58
N LYS A 162 16.39 -5.82 -1.34
CA LYS A 162 16.59 -6.60 -0.11
C LYS A 162 15.28 -7.00 0.57
N LEU A 163 14.15 -6.47 0.12
CA LEU A 163 12.86 -6.70 0.77
C LEU A 163 12.13 -7.90 0.13
N PRO A 164 11.82 -8.95 0.91
CA PRO A 164 11.28 -10.21 0.38
C PRO A 164 9.99 -10.05 -0.42
N ASN A 165 9.10 -9.12 -0.05
CA ASN A 165 7.85 -8.91 -0.76
C ASN A 165 8.06 -8.38 -2.19
N TYR A 166 9.05 -7.49 -2.39
CA TYR A 166 9.43 -6.99 -3.72
C TYR A 166 10.14 -8.07 -4.52
N ARG A 167 11.15 -8.74 -3.95
CA ARG A 167 11.87 -9.83 -4.61
C ARG A 167 10.89 -10.91 -5.13
N ASN A 168 10.02 -11.41 -4.25
CA ASN A 168 9.03 -12.40 -4.61
C ASN A 168 8.07 -11.92 -5.71
N ASN A 169 7.78 -10.63 -5.76
CA ASN A 169 6.97 -10.06 -6.82
C ASN A 169 7.71 -10.03 -8.16
N TRP A 170 8.95 -9.56 -8.18
CA TRP A 170 9.77 -9.49 -9.39
C TRP A 170 10.10 -10.86 -9.96
N LEU A 171 10.39 -11.84 -9.12
CA LEU A 171 10.56 -13.25 -9.54
C LEU A 171 9.27 -13.78 -10.20
N ARG A 172 8.11 -13.48 -9.64
CA ARG A 172 6.81 -13.85 -10.23
C ARG A 172 6.59 -13.17 -11.58
N MET A 173 7.13 -11.97 -11.78
CA MET A 173 7.07 -11.24 -13.05
C MET A 173 8.08 -11.76 -14.09
N GLY A 174 8.97 -12.70 -13.73
CA GLY A 174 9.93 -13.35 -14.62
C GLY A 174 11.32 -12.75 -14.63
N LEU A 175 11.65 -11.89 -13.66
CA LEU A 175 13.03 -11.50 -13.40
C LEU A 175 13.76 -12.64 -12.67
N SER A 176 15.05 -12.82 -12.92
CA SER A 176 15.88 -13.78 -12.21
C SER A 176 16.43 -13.20 -10.89
N GLU A 177 16.91 -14.06 -9.98
CA GLU A 177 17.63 -13.60 -8.78
C GLU A 177 18.85 -12.75 -9.17
N GLU A 178 19.58 -13.13 -10.24
CA GLU A 178 20.71 -12.38 -10.75
C GLU A 178 20.31 -10.98 -11.25
N ASP A 179 19.18 -10.87 -11.99
CA ASP A 179 18.64 -9.58 -12.42
C ASP A 179 18.37 -8.66 -11.23
N ILE A 180 17.80 -9.22 -10.15
CA ILE A 180 17.42 -8.49 -8.94
C ILE A 180 18.65 -8.11 -8.11
N ASP A 181 19.62 -9.01 -7.94
CA ASP A 181 20.79 -8.78 -7.11
C ASP A 181 21.76 -7.78 -7.74
N SER A 182 21.97 -7.88 -9.06
CA SER A 182 22.81 -6.95 -9.82
C SER A 182 22.11 -5.64 -10.18
N LEU A 183 20.78 -5.55 -10.01
CA LEU A 183 19.96 -4.47 -10.56
C LEU A 183 20.27 -4.29 -12.05
N SER A 184 20.17 -5.40 -12.82
CA SER A 184 20.53 -5.46 -14.23
C SER A 184 19.80 -4.41 -15.06
N ASP A 185 20.27 -4.14 -16.28
CA ASP A 185 19.56 -3.26 -17.22
C ASP A 185 18.14 -3.77 -17.47
N LYS A 186 17.95 -5.09 -17.59
CA LYS A 186 16.64 -5.71 -17.74
C LYS A 186 15.73 -5.45 -16.53
N PHE A 187 16.25 -5.51 -15.28
CA PHE A 187 15.50 -5.16 -14.08
C PHE A 187 15.04 -3.71 -14.13
N ILE A 188 15.97 -2.78 -14.46
CA ILE A 188 15.66 -1.35 -14.53
C ILE A 188 14.60 -1.08 -15.60
N ASP A 189 14.82 -1.56 -16.82
CA ASP A 189 13.92 -1.31 -17.96
C ASP A 189 12.51 -1.95 -17.76
N THR A 190 12.43 -2.98 -16.89
CA THR A 190 11.14 -3.60 -16.52
C THR A 190 10.38 -2.82 -15.46
N THR A 191 11.06 -2.13 -14.55
CA THR A 191 10.45 -1.58 -13.33
C THR A 191 10.43 -0.05 -13.28
N PHE A 192 11.20 0.63 -14.11
CA PHE A 192 11.23 2.09 -14.23
C PHE A 192 10.79 2.53 -15.63
N ALA A 193 10.24 3.73 -15.70
CA ALA A 193 10.08 4.47 -16.95
C ALA A 193 11.16 5.57 -16.99
N CYS A 194 12.01 5.56 -18.02
CA CYS A 194 13.06 6.55 -18.22
C CYS A 194 12.89 7.23 -19.58
N GLY A 195 13.16 8.51 -19.65
CA GLY A 195 13.07 9.28 -20.88
C GLY A 195 12.96 10.79 -20.63
N SER A 196 12.59 11.53 -21.68
CA SER A 196 12.34 12.97 -21.70
C SER A 196 10.85 13.26 -21.75
#